data_6fa6e8497fde6de0d17c04546df67b73
#
_entry.id   6fa6e8497fde6de0d17c04546df67b73
#
_cell.length_a   1.000
_cell.length_b   1.000
_cell.length_c   1.000
_cell.angle_alpha   90.00
_cell.angle_beta   90.00
_cell.angle_gamma   90.00
#
_symmetry.space_group_name_H-M   'P 1'
#
loop_
_entity.id
_entity.type
_entity.pdbx_description
1 polymer ?
#
loop_
_entity_poly.entity_id
_entity_poly.type
_entity_poly.pdbx_seq_one_letter_code
_entity_poly.pdbx_strand_id
1 'polypeptide(L)'
;SSLLSACKTQGEVELGFRCFQNLVQMKPQDASWYVIMSDIYTGAGMLQEAHRIEHLRKYVGAKKKPAIASIEVNNELHEFIMGEDGNEQPSTIEQIIGSRVKDEGYVPNLDLVLKPLSDLDKEAAICQHAEKLAIAFGLLYTPQGETLRVTKNLRMCNDCHDTGKFISQIEKREIILRDECCIHHFKDGLCSCGDLF
;
A
#
# COMPACT_ATOMS: atom_id res chain seq x y z
N SER A 1 7.90 -7.21 -14.67
CA SER A 1 7.49 -6.64 -13.36
C SER A 1 7.31 -7.73 -12.32
N SER A 2 6.50 -8.75 -12.58
CA SER A 2 6.21 -9.82 -11.62
C SER A 2 7.45 -10.53 -11.05
N LEU A 3 8.46 -10.81 -11.89
CA LEU A 3 9.71 -11.43 -11.42
C LEU A 3 10.49 -10.52 -10.46
N LEU A 4 10.57 -9.22 -10.73
CA LEU A 4 11.25 -8.28 -9.84
C LEU A 4 10.51 -8.16 -8.48
N SER A 5 9.17 -8.16 -8.52
CA SER A 5 8.36 -8.18 -7.30
C SER A 5 8.54 -9.50 -6.51
N ALA A 6 8.62 -10.65 -7.19
CA ALA A 6 8.92 -11.93 -6.54
C ALA A 6 10.31 -11.93 -5.89
N CYS A 7 11.34 -11.33 -6.54
CA CYS A 7 12.66 -11.17 -5.94
C CYS A 7 12.60 -10.33 -4.64
N LYS A 8 11.77 -9.29 -4.59
CA LYS A 8 11.54 -8.52 -3.36
C LYS A 8 10.97 -9.39 -2.24
N THR A 9 9.94 -10.18 -2.53
CA THR A 9 9.29 -11.06 -1.55
C THR A 9 10.23 -12.17 -1.04
N GLN A 10 11.11 -12.70 -1.90
CA GLN A 10 12.03 -13.79 -1.57
C GLN A 10 13.41 -13.30 -1.08
N GLY A 11 13.68 -11.99 -1.10
CA GLY A 11 14.99 -11.45 -0.74
C GLY A 11 16.11 -11.74 -1.75
N GLU A 12 15.76 -12.06 -3.00
CA GLU A 12 16.70 -12.45 -4.06
C GLU A 12 17.38 -11.23 -4.69
N VAL A 13 18.47 -10.77 -4.10
CA VAL A 13 19.16 -9.53 -4.49
C VAL A 13 19.78 -9.62 -5.88
N GLU A 14 20.56 -10.66 -6.18
CA GLU A 14 21.30 -10.78 -7.44
C GLU A 14 20.36 -10.93 -8.64
N LEU A 15 19.37 -11.81 -8.52
CA LEU A 15 18.36 -11.99 -9.56
C LEU A 15 17.53 -10.71 -9.74
N GLY A 16 17.17 -10.05 -8.62
CA GLY A 16 16.48 -8.77 -8.63
C GLY A 16 17.25 -7.71 -9.39
N PHE A 17 18.55 -7.58 -9.15
CA PHE A 17 19.39 -6.61 -9.87
C PHE A 17 19.48 -6.88 -11.37
N ARG A 18 19.64 -8.13 -11.78
CA ARG A 18 19.63 -8.53 -13.19
C ARG A 18 18.28 -8.21 -13.87
N CYS A 19 17.18 -8.50 -13.19
CA CYS A 19 15.85 -8.12 -13.68
C CYS A 19 15.70 -6.60 -13.80
N PHE A 20 16.14 -5.85 -12.80
CA PHE A 20 16.13 -4.39 -12.79
C PHE A 20 16.90 -3.82 -13.99
N GLN A 21 18.13 -4.29 -14.26
CA GLN A 21 18.92 -3.82 -15.39
C GLN A 21 18.18 -3.98 -16.73
N ASN A 22 17.54 -5.12 -16.96
CA ASN A 22 16.78 -5.36 -18.19
C ASN A 22 15.53 -4.45 -18.27
N LEU A 23 14.81 -4.26 -17.17
CA LEU A 23 13.61 -3.42 -17.13
C LEU A 23 13.94 -1.94 -17.37
N VAL A 24 15.02 -1.44 -16.79
CA VAL A 24 15.48 -0.06 -16.99
C VAL A 24 15.92 0.19 -18.43
N GLN A 25 16.55 -0.79 -19.10
CA GLN A 25 16.86 -0.67 -20.52
C GLN A 25 15.61 -0.55 -21.40
N MET A 26 14.52 -1.22 -21.02
CA MET A 26 13.25 -1.17 -21.77
C MET A 26 12.47 0.12 -21.50
N LYS A 27 12.41 0.55 -20.23
CA LYS A 27 11.63 1.73 -19.78
C LYS A 27 12.38 2.49 -18.68
N PRO A 28 13.38 3.31 -19.02
CA PRO A 28 14.22 4.00 -18.04
C PRO A 28 13.46 5.03 -17.18
N GLN A 29 12.31 5.51 -17.64
CA GLN A 29 11.49 6.50 -16.92
C GLN A 29 10.46 5.90 -15.97
N ASP A 30 10.34 4.57 -15.92
CA ASP A 30 9.41 3.91 -15.01
C ASP A 30 10.00 3.83 -13.60
N ALA A 31 9.53 4.71 -12.71
CA ALA A 31 10.03 4.81 -11.35
C ALA A 31 9.82 3.53 -10.52
N SER A 32 8.85 2.68 -10.86
CA SER A 32 8.52 1.47 -10.11
C SER A 32 9.69 0.49 -10.03
N TRP A 33 10.50 0.38 -11.11
CA TRP A 33 11.69 -0.49 -11.11
C TRP A 33 12.72 -0.07 -10.08
N TYR A 34 12.98 1.23 -9.99
CA TYR A 34 13.93 1.80 -9.04
C TYR A 34 13.44 1.65 -7.60
N VAL A 35 12.15 1.86 -7.37
CA VAL A 35 11.54 1.69 -6.05
C VAL A 35 11.69 0.25 -5.59
N ILE A 36 11.26 -0.74 -6.40
CA ILE A 36 11.34 -2.15 -6.03
C ILE A 36 12.80 -2.58 -5.80
N MET A 37 13.75 -2.13 -6.64
CA MET A 37 15.15 -2.48 -6.45
C MET A 37 15.77 -1.84 -5.20
N SER A 38 15.41 -0.59 -4.91
CA SER A 38 15.79 0.08 -3.66
C SER A 38 15.25 -0.67 -2.44
N ASP A 39 14.00 -1.14 -2.51
CA ASP A 39 13.38 -1.94 -1.45
C ASP A 39 14.09 -3.28 -1.24
N ILE A 40 14.48 -3.98 -2.34
CA ILE A 40 15.25 -5.23 -2.27
C ILE A 40 16.57 -4.99 -1.53
N TYR A 41 17.32 -3.95 -1.91
CA TYR A 41 18.59 -3.63 -1.25
C TYR A 41 18.40 -3.23 0.22
N THR A 42 17.34 -2.48 0.54
CA THR A 42 17.05 -2.10 1.93
C THR A 42 16.70 -3.31 2.78
N GLY A 43 15.83 -4.20 2.27
CA GLY A 43 15.49 -5.45 2.95
C GLY A 43 16.70 -6.38 3.17
N ALA A 44 17.71 -6.29 2.31
CA ALA A 44 18.99 -7.01 2.47
C ALA A 44 20.02 -6.27 3.35
N GLY A 45 19.68 -5.10 3.94
CA GLY A 45 20.61 -4.29 4.73
C GLY A 45 21.64 -3.51 3.91
N MET A 46 21.53 -3.51 2.57
CA MET A 46 22.48 -2.89 1.64
C MET A 46 22.08 -1.41 1.39
N LEU A 47 22.14 -0.59 2.43
CA LEU A 47 21.61 0.79 2.41
C LEU A 47 22.33 1.71 1.42
N GLN A 48 23.63 1.50 1.19
CA GLN A 48 24.39 2.32 0.24
C GLN A 48 23.91 2.07 -1.20
N GLU A 49 23.69 0.82 -1.56
CA GLU A 49 23.15 0.40 -2.84
C GLU A 49 21.73 0.90 -3.06
N ALA A 50 20.89 0.83 -2.03
CA ALA A 50 19.54 1.41 -2.06
C ALA A 50 19.58 2.92 -2.36
N HIS A 51 20.45 3.67 -1.70
CA HIS A 51 20.66 5.11 -1.97
C HIS A 51 21.16 5.36 -3.41
N ARG A 52 22.06 4.53 -3.94
CA ARG A 52 22.53 4.64 -5.33
C ARG A 52 21.40 4.48 -6.33
N ILE A 53 20.50 3.50 -6.12
CA ILE A 53 19.34 3.29 -6.98
C ILE A 53 18.39 4.48 -6.92
N GLU A 54 18.12 5.01 -5.74
CA GLU A 54 17.24 6.19 -5.59
C GLU A 54 17.86 7.45 -6.22
N HIS A 55 19.19 7.61 -6.10
CA HIS A 55 19.89 8.70 -6.79
C HIS A 55 19.82 8.54 -8.33
N LEU A 56 20.02 7.32 -8.85
CA LEU A 56 19.88 7.01 -10.26
C LEU A 56 18.46 7.32 -10.77
N ARG A 57 17.43 6.95 -10.02
CA ARG A 57 16.04 7.29 -10.34
C ARG A 57 15.83 8.79 -10.53
N LYS A 58 16.36 9.59 -9.58
CA LYS A 58 16.28 11.07 -9.64
C LYS A 58 17.05 11.62 -10.83
N TYR A 59 18.25 11.07 -11.07
CA TYR A 59 19.11 11.50 -12.19
C TYR A 59 18.45 11.28 -13.55
N VAL A 60 17.80 10.16 -13.77
CA VAL A 60 17.07 9.88 -15.02
C VAL A 60 15.69 10.57 -15.08
N GLY A 61 15.28 11.28 -14.03
CA GLY A 61 14.01 11.99 -13.96
C GLY A 61 12.78 11.08 -13.84
N ALA A 62 12.94 9.82 -13.40
CA ALA A 62 11.83 8.90 -13.20
C ALA A 62 11.01 9.31 -11.94
N LYS A 63 9.83 9.86 -12.17
CA LYS A 63 8.96 10.38 -11.10
C LYS A 63 8.08 9.27 -10.54
N LYS A 64 8.05 9.14 -9.21
CA LYS A 64 7.09 8.26 -8.51
C LYS A 64 5.67 8.75 -8.78
N LYS A 65 4.78 7.84 -9.14
CA LYS A 65 3.35 8.16 -9.19
C LYS A 65 2.83 8.28 -7.75
N PRO A 66 2.01 9.28 -7.44
CA PRO A 66 1.35 9.33 -6.14
C PRO A 66 0.46 8.10 -5.96
N ALA A 67 0.41 7.57 -4.75
CA ALA A 67 -0.52 6.51 -4.39
C ALA A 67 -1.90 7.16 -4.16
N ILE A 68 -2.86 6.86 -5.00
CA ILE A 68 -4.21 7.40 -4.96
C ILE A 68 -5.19 6.26 -4.78
N ALA A 69 -6.08 6.37 -3.81
CA ALA A 69 -7.26 5.54 -3.68
C ALA A 69 -8.52 6.39 -3.76
N SER A 70 -9.57 5.85 -4.37
CA SER A 70 -10.85 6.53 -4.50
C SER A 70 -12.00 5.63 -4.06
N ILE A 71 -13.04 6.25 -3.52
CA ILE A 71 -14.30 5.62 -3.13
C ILE A 71 -15.45 6.52 -3.56
N GLU A 72 -16.53 5.92 -4.03
CA GLU A 72 -17.77 6.64 -4.32
C GLU A 72 -18.71 6.54 -3.12
N VAL A 73 -19.12 7.68 -2.59
CA VAL A 73 -20.09 7.81 -1.49
C VAL A 73 -21.14 8.86 -1.85
N ASN A 74 -22.41 8.51 -1.75
CA ASN A 74 -23.55 9.39 -2.11
C ASN A 74 -23.46 9.97 -3.54
N ASN A 75 -23.00 9.18 -4.52
CA ASN A 75 -22.75 9.58 -5.91
C ASN A 75 -21.65 10.64 -6.09
N GLU A 76 -20.81 10.84 -5.10
CA GLU A 76 -19.62 11.69 -5.18
C GLU A 76 -18.35 10.84 -5.06
N LEU A 77 -17.37 11.11 -5.94
CA LEU A 77 -16.07 10.46 -5.92
C LEU A 77 -15.15 11.21 -4.97
N HIS A 78 -14.65 10.49 -3.97
CA HIS A 78 -13.67 10.99 -3.01
C HIS A 78 -12.31 10.35 -3.28
N GLU A 79 -11.26 11.17 -3.41
CA GLU A 79 -9.89 10.72 -3.67
C GLU A 79 -9.00 10.99 -2.46
N PHE A 80 -8.15 10.02 -2.14
CA PHE A 80 -7.19 10.06 -1.05
C PHE A 80 -5.80 9.86 -1.62
N ILE A 81 -4.88 10.79 -1.29
CA ILE A 81 -3.50 10.78 -1.75
C ILE A 81 -2.61 10.57 -0.55
N MET A 82 -1.72 9.58 -0.63
CA MET A 82 -0.78 9.30 0.44
C MET A 82 0.18 10.47 0.65
N GLY A 83 0.20 11.03 1.89
CA GLY A 83 1.14 12.08 2.28
C GLY A 83 0.74 13.50 1.90
N GLU A 84 -0.49 13.75 1.49
CA GLU A 84 -1.04 15.10 1.36
C GLU A 84 -1.82 15.51 2.62
N ASP A 85 -1.45 16.66 3.20
CA ASP A 85 -2.08 17.24 4.40
C ASP A 85 -3.50 17.78 4.16
N GLY A 86 -4.05 17.55 2.97
CA GLY A 86 -5.34 18.05 2.52
C GLY A 86 -6.52 17.09 2.69
N ASN A 87 -6.31 15.87 3.18
CA ASN A 87 -7.40 14.95 3.48
C ASN A 87 -8.10 15.42 4.77
N GLU A 88 -9.32 15.90 4.65
CA GLU A 88 -10.12 16.28 5.82
C GLU A 88 -10.23 15.08 6.77
N GLN A 89 -9.73 15.26 8.00
CA GLN A 89 -9.81 14.37 9.17
C GLN A 89 -8.90 13.13 9.26
N PRO A 90 -7.56 13.25 9.18
CA PRO A 90 -6.67 12.14 9.51
C PRO A 90 -6.92 11.57 10.92
N SER A 91 -7.19 12.43 11.90
CA SER A 91 -7.35 12.03 13.32
C SER A 91 -8.52 11.07 13.58
N THR A 92 -9.64 11.23 12.89
CA THR A 92 -10.81 10.34 13.07
C THR A 92 -10.59 9.00 12.38
N ILE A 93 -9.94 9.00 11.23
CA ILE A 93 -9.62 7.81 10.43
C ILE A 93 -8.57 6.97 11.15
N GLU A 94 -7.51 7.60 11.67
CA GLU A 94 -6.50 6.94 12.50
C GLU A 94 -7.09 6.32 13.76
N GLN A 95 -8.06 6.98 14.40
CA GLN A 95 -8.75 6.45 15.58
C GLN A 95 -9.61 5.22 15.25
N ILE A 96 -10.31 5.21 14.11
CA ILE A 96 -11.18 4.08 13.74
C ILE A 96 -10.35 2.86 13.36
N ILE A 97 -9.33 3.02 12.52
CA ILE A 97 -8.47 1.91 12.10
C ILE A 97 -7.50 1.56 13.23
N GLY A 98 -6.91 2.57 13.90
CA GLY A 98 -5.88 2.35 14.90
C GLY A 98 -6.37 1.66 16.18
N SER A 99 -7.51 2.06 16.74
CA SER A 99 -8.00 1.48 18.00
C SER A 99 -8.76 0.17 17.77
N ARG A 100 -9.80 0.18 16.93
CA ARG A 100 -10.68 -1.00 16.78
C ARG A 100 -9.99 -2.20 16.16
N VAL A 101 -9.16 -1.98 15.14
CA VAL A 101 -8.49 -3.08 14.43
C VAL A 101 -7.38 -3.68 15.28
N LYS A 102 -6.67 -2.85 16.07
CA LYS A 102 -5.66 -3.32 17.03
C LYS A 102 -6.24 -4.11 18.19
N ASP A 103 -7.37 -3.67 18.75
CA ASP A 103 -8.05 -4.37 19.83
C ASP A 103 -8.43 -5.80 19.43
N GLU A 104 -8.64 -6.05 18.15
CA GLU A 104 -8.93 -7.37 17.57
C GLU A 104 -7.69 -8.13 17.09
N GLY A 105 -6.48 -7.65 17.42
CA GLY A 105 -5.22 -8.36 17.19
C GLY A 105 -4.49 -8.02 15.89
N TYR A 106 -4.90 -6.99 15.16
CA TYR A 106 -4.11 -6.49 14.04
C TYR A 106 -2.81 -5.85 14.52
N VAL A 107 -1.71 -6.27 13.91
CA VAL A 107 -0.38 -5.69 14.14
C VAL A 107 0.12 -5.10 12.83
N PRO A 108 0.37 -3.77 12.78
CA PRO A 108 0.93 -3.13 11.59
C PRO A 108 2.28 -3.72 11.20
N ASN A 109 2.48 -3.99 9.91
CA ASN A 109 3.77 -4.47 9.41
C ASN A 109 4.74 -3.30 9.21
N LEU A 110 5.50 -2.96 10.26
CA LEU A 110 6.42 -1.83 10.27
C LEU A 110 7.62 -2.01 9.32
N ASP A 111 7.92 -3.25 8.90
CA ASP A 111 9.02 -3.56 7.96
C ASP A 111 8.75 -3.00 6.56
N LEU A 112 7.50 -2.67 6.26
CA LEU A 112 7.15 -2.00 5.00
C LEU A 112 7.59 -0.53 4.94
N VAL A 113 7.87 0.09 6.09
CA VAL A 113 8.39 1.45 6.15
C VAL A 113 9.90 1.42 6.29
N LEU A 114 10.57 1.51 5.15
CA LEU A 114 12.03 1.40 5.04
C LEU A 114 12.77 2.69 5.43
N LYS A 115 12.06 3.75 5.80
CA LYS A 115 12.66 4.97 6.32
C LYS A 115 13.14 4.75 7.77
N PRO A 116 14.26 5.37 8.18
CA PRO A 116 14.76 5.34 9.56
C PRO A 116 13.88 6.24 10.45
N LEU A 117 12.68 5.78 10.75
CA LEU A 117 11.69 6.43 11.60
C LEU A 117 11.52 5.64 12.89
N SER A 118 11.01 6.28 13.95
CA SER A 118 10.55 5.57 15.14
C SER A 118 9.39 4.63 14.80
N ASP A 119 9.16 3.60 15.60
CA ASP A 119 8.04 2.66 15.35
C ASP A 119 6.68 3.36 15.37
N LEU A 120 6.51 4.39 16.19
CA LEU A 120 5.30 5.22 16.21
C LEU A 120 5.12 6.00 14.89
N ASP A 121 6.20 6.60 14.38
CA ASP A 121 6.13 7.32 13.10
C ASP A 121 5.91 6.38 11.92
N LYS A 122 6.50 5.17 11.95
CA LYS A 122 6.25 4.14 10.96
C LYS A 122 4.79 3.70 10.95
N GLU A 123 4.23 3.48 12.14
CA GLU A 123 2.84 3.12 12.29
C GLU A 123 1.90 4.22 11.77
N ALA A 124 2.15 5.48 12.12
CA ALA A 124 1.42 6.62 11.59
C ALA A 124 1.48 6.67 10.06
N ALA A 125 2.67 6.47 9.48
CA ALA A 125 2.84 6.43 8.02
C ALA A 125 2.05 5.29 7.34
N ILE A 126 1.98 4.11 7.95
CA ILE A 126 1.19 2.98 7.43
C ILE A 126 -0.31 3.25 7.55
N CYS A 127 -0.76 3.90 8.61
CA CYS A 127 -2.17 4.26 8.78
C CYS A 127 -2.65 5.27 7.72
N GLN A 128 -1.75 6.09 7.18
CA GLN A 128 -2.03 7.07 6.13
C GLN A 128 -1.99 6.52 4.70
N HIS A 129 -1.93 5.20 4.52
CA HIS A 129 -2.07 4.64 3.19
C HIS A 129 -3.44 4.97 2.60
N ALA A 130 -3.46 5.42 1.35
CA ALA A 130 -4.65 5.93 0.68
C ALA A 130 -5.83 4.96 0.71
N GLU A 131 -5.59 3.64 0.59
CA GLU A 131 -6.63 2.61 0.68
C GLU A 131 -7.29 2.57 2.06
N LYS A 132 -6.52 2.70 3.12
CA LYS A 132 -7.04 2.72 4.50
C LYS A 132 -7.91 3.94 4.72
N LEU A 133 -7.46 5.10 4.23
CA LEU A 133 -8.21 6.34 4.29
C LEU A 133 -9.55 6.23 3.55
N ALA A 134 -9.54 5.68 2.33
CA ALA A 134 -10.76 5.47 1.54
C ALA A 134 -11.74 4.49 2.22
N ILE A 135 -11.25 3.38 2.78
CA ILE A 135 -12.08 2.42 3.51
C ILE A 135 -12.69 3.08 4.74
N ALA A 136 -11.89 3.79 5.54
CA ALA A 136 -12.37 4.45 6.76
C ALA A 136 -13.40 5.54 6.45
N PHE A 137 -13.19 6.31 5.39
CA PHE A 137 -14.18 7.27 4.91
C PHE A 137 -15.49 6.57 4.54
N GLY A 138 -15.43 5.47 3.81
CA GLY A 138 -16.61 4.66 3.48
C GLY A 138 -17.34 4.15 4.71
N LEU A 139 -16.62 3.71 5.75
CA LEU A 139 -17.21 3.25 7.03
C LEU A 139 -17.95 4.38 7.76
N LEU A 140 -17.45 5.61 7.68
CA LEU A 140 -18.03 6.77 8.34
C LEU A 140 -19.28 7.32 7.64
N TYR A 141 -19.27 7.35 6.31
CA TYR A 141 -20.24 8.10 5.51
C TYR A 141 -21.22 7.21 4.73
N THR A 142 -21.18 5.89 4.89
CA THR A 142 -22.17 4.98 4.30
C THR A 142 -22.88 4.15 5.36
N PRO A 143 -24.14 3.75 5.12
CA PRO A 143 -24.90 2.91 6.06
C PRO A 143 -24.20 1.60 6.40
N GLN A 144 -24.41 1.13 7.62
CA GLN A 144 -23.91 -0.17 8.06
C GLN A 144 -24.43 -1.29 7.13
N GLY A 145 -23.55 -2.22 6.73
CA GLY A 145 -23.90 -3.33 5.82
C GLY A 145 -23.77 -3.01 4.34
N GLU A 146 -23.59 -1.75 3.95
CA GLU A 146 -23.35 -1.38 2.56
C GLU A 146 -21.95 -1.81 2.12
N THR A 147 -21.82 -2.37 0.91
CA THR A 147 -20.53 -2.79 0.34
C THR A 147 -19.67 -1.59 -0.02
N LEU A 148 -18.46 -1.51 0.52
CA LEU A 148 -17.49 -0.47 0.16
C LEU A 148 -16.77 -0.84 -1.15
N ARG A 149 -16.69 0.13 -2.08
CA ARG A 149 -16.03 -0.04 -3.38
C ARG A 149 -14.90 0.95 -3.52
N VAL A 150 -13.68 0.45 -3.40
CA VAL A 150 -12.45 1.25 -3.45
C VAL A 150 -11.66 0.92 -4.71
N THR A 151 -11.11 1.95 -5.36
CA THR A 151 -10.18 1.79 -6.48
C THR A 151 -8.83 2.39 -6.12
N LYS A 152 -7.76 1.67 -6.44
CA LYS A 152 -6.37 2.07 -6.22
C LYS A 152 -5.60 2.09 -7.53
N ASN A 153 -4.80 3.13 -7.73
CA ASN A 153 -3.98 3.28 -8.95
C ASN A 153 -2.65 2.50 -8.92
N LEU A 154 -2.27 1.93 -7.80
CA LEU A 154 -1.07 1.11 -7.61
C LEU A 154 -1.45 -0.21 -6.93
N ARG A 155 -0.56 -1.21 -7.00
CA ARG A 155 -0.73 -2.46 -6.26
C ARG A 155 -0.82 -2.20 -4.75
N MET A 156 -1.76 -2.86 -4.10
CA MET A 156 -1.94 -2.81 -2.65
C MET A 156 -0.78 -3.50 -1.93
N CYS A 157 -0.36 -2.99 -0.78
CA CYS A 157 0.64 -3.65 0.06
C CYS A 157 0.00 -4.72 0.97
N ASN A 158 0.82 -5.66 1.46
CA ASN A 158 0.35 -6.75 2.32
C ASN A 158 -0.37 -6.23 3.58
N ASP A 159 0.14 -5.17 4.18
CA ASP A 159 -0.45 -4.58 5.38
C ASP A 159 -1.86 -4.00 5.13
N CYS A 160 -2.07 -3.30 4.00
CA CYS A 160 -3.42 -2.84 3.62
C CYS A 160 -4.35 -4.00 3.29
N HIS A 161 -3.82 -5.09 2.73
CA HIS A 161 -4.58 -6.30 2.47
C HIS A 161 -5.06 -6.96 3.76
N ASP A 162 -4.16 -7.13 4.74
CA ASP A 162 -4.52 -7.67 6.04
C ASP A 162 -5.50 -6.75 6.79
N THR A 163 -5.27 -5.43 6.74
CA THR A 163 -6.22 -4.45 7.28
C THR A 163 -7.63 -4.62 6.67
N GLY A 164 -7.71 -4.82 5.34
CA GLY A 164 -8.99 -5.06 4.66
C GLY A 164 -9.71 -6.31 5.17
N LYS A 165 -8.99 -7.41 5.41
CA LYS A 165 -9.53 -8.63 6.02
C LYS A 165 -10.05 -8.36 7.42
N PHE A 166 -9.24 -7.74 8.30
CA PHE A 166 -9.65 -7.41 9.67
C PHE A 166 -10.89 -6.50 9.70
N ILE A 167 -10.91 -5.44 8.91
CA ILE A 167 -12.07 -4.53 8.85
C ILE A 167 -13.31 -5.27 8.38
N SER A 168 -13.22 -6.13 7.36
CA SER A 168 -14.37 -6.88 6.87
C SER A 168 -14.97 -7.81 7.94
N GLN A 169 -14.11 -8.35 8.81
CA GLN A 169 -14.52 -9.21 9.94
C GLN A 169 -15.16 -8.42 11.08
N ILE A 170 -14.54 -7.31 11.48
CA ILE A 170 -14.96 -6.51 12.65
C ILE A 170 -16.25 -5.76 12.33
N GLU A 171 -16.27 -5.04 11.22
CA GLU A 171 -17.40 -4.19 10.83
C GLU A 171 -18.51 -4.97 10.12
N LYS A 172 -18.33 -6.30 9.89
CA LYS A 172 -19.26 -7.16 9.14
C LYS A 172 -19.65 -6.55 7.79
N ARG A 173 -18.66 -5.97 7.11
CA ARG A 173 -18.84 -5.27 5.83
C ARG A 173 -18.06 -5.94 4.71
N GLU A 174 -18.69 -6.04 3.56
CA GLU A 174 -18.00 -6.40 2.35
C GLU A 174 -17.20 -5.19 1.82
N ILE A 175 -15.95 -5.45 1.43
CA ILE A 175 -15.08 -4.44 0.82
C ILE A 175 -14.58 -5.01 -0.50
N ILE A 176 -14.87 -4.31 -1.58
CA ILE A 176 -14.34 -4.64 -2.90
C ILE A 176 -13.29 -3.59 -3.23
N LEU A 177 -12.03 -4.00 -3.29
CA LEU A 177 -10.92 -3.12 -3.65
C LEU A 177 -10.30 -3.59 -4.95
N ARG A 178 -10.33 -2.71 -5.96
CA ARG A 178 -9.65 -2.91 -7.22
C ARG A 178 -8.32 -2.17 -7.21
N ASP A 179 -7.23 -2.87 -7.36
CA ASP A 179 -5.91 -2.29 -7.55
C ASP A 179 -5.39 -2.47 -8.99
N GLU A 180 -4.12 -2.14 -9.25
CA GLU A 180 -3.50 -2.26 -10.58
C GLU A 180 -3.47 -3.71 -11.10
N CYS A 181 -3.45 -4.70 -10.21
CA CYS A 181 -3.23 -6.12 -10.54
C CYS A 181 -4.48 -6.97 -10.38
N CYS A 182 -5.29 -6.72 -9.35
CA CYS A 182 -6.33 -7.62 -8.88
C CYS A 182 -7.60 -6.89 -8.44
N ILE A 183 -8.66 -7.67 -8.27
CA ILE A 183 -9.85 -7.27 -7.53
C ILE A 183 -9.87 -8.12 -6.25
N HIS A 184 -9.79 -7.46 -5.12
CA HIS A 184 -9.85 -8.06 -3.79
C HIS A 184 -11.27 -7.93 -3.25
N HIS A 185 -11.90 -9.04 -2.95
CA HIS A 185 -13.19 -9.06 -2.27
C HIS A 185 -12.99 -9.57 -0.85
N PHE A 186 -13.01 -8.64 0.10
CA PHE A 186 -12.90 -8.92 1.53
C PHE A 186 -14.28 -9.15 2.12
N LYS A 187 -14.44 -10.28 2.78
CA LYS A 187 -15.66 -10.66 3.47
C LYS A 187 -15.35 -11.60 4.63
N ASP A 188 -15.90 -11.34 5.78
CA ASP A 188 -15.79 -12.19 6.99
C ASP A 188 -14.32 -12.57 7.35
N GLY A 189 -13.38 -11.64 7.15
CA GLY A 189 -11.96 -11.84 7.44
C GLY A 189 -11.18 -12.56 6.35
N LEU A 190 -11.79 -12.89 5.23
CA LEU A 190 -11.16 -13.57 4.10
C LEU A 190 -11.05 -12.64 2.89
N CYS A 191 -10.12 -12.96 1.97
CA CYS A 191 -10.04 -12.32 0.66
C CYS A 191 -10.18 -13.34 -0.46
N SER A 192 -10.90 -12.97 -1.52
CA SER A 192 -11.09 -13.81 -2.72
C SER A 192 -9.80 -14.18 -3.45
N CYS A 193 -8.72 -13.41 -3.27
CA CYS A 193 -7.42 -13.71 -3.90
C CYS A 193 -6.66 -14.86 -3.23
N GLY A 194 -7.10 -15.35 -2.07
CA GLY A 194 -6.42 -16.41 -1.31
C GLY A 194 -5.00 -16.02 -0.87
N ASP A 195 -4.77 -14.73 -0.62
CA ASP A 195 -3.47 -14.13 -0.27
C ASP A 195 -2.39 -14.24 -1.38
N LEU A 196 -2.82 -14.54 -2.62
CA LEU A 196 -1.99 -14.64 -3.82
C LEU A 196 -2.13 -13.37 -4.67
N PHE A 197 -1.32 -12.32 -4.36
CA PHE A 197 -1.39 -11.05 -5.10
C PHE A 197 -0.04 -10.35 -5.18
#